data_39cf956073fc3fd3b1f36a6a32249071
#
_entry.id   39cf956073fc3fd3b1f36a6a32249071
#
_cell.length_a   1.000
_cell.length_b   1.000
_cell.length_c   1.000
_cell.angle_alpha   90.00
_cell.angle_beta   90.00
_cell.angle_gamma   90.00
#
_symmetry.space_group_name_H-M   'P 1'
#
loop_
_entity.id
_entity.type
_entity.pdbx_description
1 polymer ?
#
loop_
_entity_poly.entity_id
_entity_poly.type
_entity_poly.pdbx_seq_one_letter_code
_entity_poly.pdbx_strand_id
1 'polypeptide(L)'
;MKKSLLFIVLVLFLGSCIKDITDTIEKGQKLSGIQWNPTIAVPLVYSRLGLQDVLNEVQDFEYVRVEADGSLTLVYADEYESEIAENLLILDDQSYGETFTLDALQLNTLNTSGTLVLTYNRTLGHLFGANEIDKIWYKGGTLPLNISTTLEHDVAFKITIPEAKNNGTSLSETVSAIYTIAPNTGSSTIPLQDLEIDFTKTPQTYSEMDVELEITITKKGSNSLKPTETVTFDMQLLSQNYSKVTGLFDVLDFATPGDSFDIGFFENSQSGTFTIADPRIKFILKNSIGIPLAASITRFEGTNTDNNRVSLIGVPDPLPIPIIPNSEMWTTQVDSFELNKNTSNLADYINNRPASNYYEIDVKTANTGSDRHFLSDSSKVSARAEIEIPLEGTAKDFVLESSQPFSLELENPDQVKEILVRLYTENGFPADIATQLYFEDSVSNTVLDSLIIGDILILTSANVDGNGKVNMINPKTTDIVMGTANVLRITAANRIRIKAYFNTLKENGGNQPDVKFYDSYDFLLQMGVQAEVLIDQDL
;
A
#
# COMPACT_ATOMS: atom_id res chain seq x y z
N MET A 1 12.92 -6.95 -12.27
CA MET A 1 13.60 -7.40 -13.50
C MET A 1 12.57 -7.73 -14.58
N LYS A 2 11.87 -6.72 -15.11
CA LYS A 2 10.99 -6.82 -16.31
C LYS A 2 10.66 -5.40 -16.80
N LYS A 3 11.67 -4.58 -17.02
CA LYS A 3 11.50 -3.22 -17.53
C LYS A 3 11.83 -3.21 -19.01
N SER A 4 10.92 -2.78 -19.86
CA SER A 4 11.13 -2.39 -21.27
C SER A 4 10.63 -3.35 -22.36
N LEU A 5 9.37 -3.71 -22.38
CA LEU A 5 8.88 -4.59 -23.45
C LEU A 5 8.36 -3.83 -24.69
N LEU A 6 7.93 -2.58 -24.57
CA LEU A 6 7.53 -1.79 -25.75
C LEU A 6 8.69 -1.59 -26.74
N PHE A 7 9.90 -1.43 -26.21
CA PHE A 7 11.14 -1.41 -27.00
C PHE A 7 11.71 -2.81 -27.28
N ILE A 8 11.39 -3.81 -26.45
CA ILE A 8 11.80 -5.20 -26.62
C ILE A 8 11.28 -5.79 -27.92
N VAL A 9 10.07 -5.47 -28.34
CA VAL A 9 9.49 -5.94 -29.61
C VAL A 9 10.33 -5.49 -30.79
N LEU A 10 10.84 -4.25 -30.80
CA LEU A 10 11.71 -3.80 -31.91
C LEU A 10 13.10 -4.45 -31.89
N VAL A 11 13.63 -4.82 -30.71
CA VAL A 11 15.00 -5.33 -30.54
C VAL A 11 15.08 -6.85 -30.51
N LEU A 12 14.12 -7.56 -29.94
CA LEU A 12 14.06 -9.03 -29.97
C LEU A 12 13.95 -9.59 -31.40
N PHE A 13 13.36 -8.81 -32.32
CA PHE A 13 13.25 -9.22 -33.71
C PHE A 13 14.56 -9.11 -34.50
N LEU A 14 15.51 -8.26 -34.08
CA LEU A 14 16.81 -8.18 -34.75
C LEU A 14 17.70 -9.43 -34.47
N GLY A 15 17.62 -10.02 -33.28
CA GLY A 15 18.45 -11.16 -32.88
C GLY A 15 17.97 -12.53 -33.42
N SER A 16 16.66 -12.75 -33.48
CA SER A 16 16.09 -14.06 -33.88
C SER A 16 16.15 -14.32 -35.38
N CYS A 17 16.06 -13.29 -36.20
CA CYS A 17 15.85 -13.43 -37.65
C CYS A 17 17.15 -13.41 -38.45
N ILE A 18 18.24 -12.90 -37.88
CA ILE A 18 19.55 -12.92 -38.55
C ILE A 18 20.11 -14.35 -38.61
N LYS A 19 19.74 -15.20 -37.66
CA LYS A 19 20.14 -16.64 -37.66
C LYS A 19 19.59 -17.39 -38.90
N ASP A 20 18.37 -17.11 -39.34
CA ASP A 20 17.81 -17.72 -40.54
C ASP A 20 18.49 -17.23 -41.83
N ILE A 21 19.09 -16.03 -41.81
CA ILE A 21 19.90 -15.52 -42.92
C ILE A 21 21.24 -16.24 -43.00
N THR A 22 21.92 -16.49 -41.86
CA THR A 22 23.19 -17.22 -41.81
C THR A 22 23.03 -18.67 -42.25
N ASP A 23 21.97 -19.39 -41.80
CA ASP A 23 21.67 -20.76 -42.24
C ASP A 23 21.41 -20.86 -43.75
N THR A 24 20.89 -19.79 -44.36
CA THR A 24 20.67 -19.73 -45.82
C THR A 24 21.96 -19.46 -46.59
N ILE A 25 22.87 -18.67 -46.01
CA ILE A 25 24.22 -18.38 -46.54
C ILE A 25 25.09 -19.64 -46.53
N GLU A 26 25.08 -20.41 -45.42
CA GLU A 26 25.82 -21.70 -45.32
C GLU A 26 25.38 -22.71 -46.37
N LYS A 27 24.11 -22.78 -46.71
CA LYS A 27 23.60 -23.64 -47.78
C LYS A 27 24.07 -23.21 -49.18
N GLY A 28 24.36 -21.92 -49.37
CA GLY A 28 24.91 -21.36 -50.61
C GLY A 28 26.40 -21.60 -50.82
N GLN A 29 27.17 -21.81 -49.74
CA GLN A 29 28.62 -21.97 -49.73
C GLN A 29 29.13 -23.29 -50.36
N LYS A 30 28.27 -24.19 -50.79
CA LYS A 30 28.66 -25.48 -51.39
C LYS A 30 28.99 -25.44 -52.89
N LEU A 31 29.01 -24.24 -53.52
CA LEU A 31 29.36 -24.07 -54.93
C LEU A 31 30.74 -23.44 -55.04
N SER A 32 31.77 -24.27 -55.30
CA SER A 32 33.16 -23.82 -55.40
C SER A 32 33.45 -23.02 -56.68
N GLY A 33 34.13 -21.88 -56.57
CA GLY A 33 34.77 -21.17 -57.65
C GLY A 33 33.99 -20.02 -58.28
N ILE A 34 32.99 -19.43 -57.63
CA ILE A 34 32.23 -18.30 -58.17
C ILE A 34 32.11 -17.23 -57.05
N GLN A 35 32.62 -16.01 -57.34
CA GLN A 35 32.24 -14.83 -56.51
C GLN A 35 30.78 -14.54 -56.78
N TRP A 36 29.97 -14.70 -55.75
CA TRP A 36 28.53 -14.47 -55.83
C TRP A 36 28.10 -13.46 -54.77
N ASN A 37 27.42 -12.38 -55.20
CA ASN A 37 26.86 -11.38 -54.33
C ASN A 37 25.32 -11.51 -54.27
N PRO A 38 24.79 -12.48 -53.54
CA PRO A 38 23.35 -12.61 -53.42
C PRO A 38 22.77 -11.49 -52.57
N THR A 39 21.64 -10.98 -52.99
CA THR A 39 20.77 -10.15 -52.21
C THR A 39 19.64 -11.00 -51.68
N ILE A 40 19.59 -11.14 -50.36
CA ILE A 40 18.56 -11.94 -49.70
C ILE A 40 17.59 -10.97 -49.00
N ALA A 41 16.33 -11.06 -49.30
CA ALA A 41 15.27 -10.26 -48.67
C ALA A 41 14.34 -11.18 -47.87
N VAL A 42 14.15 -10.88 -46.61
CA VAL A 42 13.30 -11.65 -45.69
C VAL A 42 12.33 -10.71 -44.99
N PRO A 43 11.00 -10.99 -45.05
CA PRO A 43 10.06 -10.31 -44.18
C PRO A 43 10.28 -10.82 -42.74
N LEU A 44 10.43 -9.91 -41.79
CA LEU A 44 10.77 -10.27 -40.42
C LEU A 44 9.63 -10.08 -39.45
N VAL A 45 8.89 -9.00 -39.59
CA VAL A 45 7.86 -8.60 -38.61
C VAL A 45 6.61 -8.11 -39.31
N TYR A 46 5.49 -8.59 -38.82
CA TYR A 46 4.17 -7.98 -39.04
C TYR A 46 3.51 -7.90 -37.65
N SER A 47 3.37 -6.72 -37.10
CA SER A 47 2.75 -6.50 -35.80
C SER A 47 1.78 -5.33 -35.85
N ARG A 48 0.59 -5.54 -35.28
CA ARG A 48 -0.36 -4.46 -34.97
C ARG A 48 -0.47 -4.40 -33.46
N LEU A 49 -0.11 -3.27 -32.86
CA LEU A 49 -0.07 -3.06 -31.44
C LEU A 49 -1.05 -1.97 -31.04
N GLY A 50 -2.00 -2.32 -30.20
CA GLY A 50 -2.91 -1.37 -29.56
C GLY A 50 -2.25 -0.63 -28.42
N LEU A 51 -2.78 0.52 -28.04
CA LEU A 51 -2.26 1.29 -26.91
C LEU A 51 -2.37 0.51 -25.60
N GLN A 52 -3.43 -0.28 -25.41
CA GLN A 52 -3.57 -1.15 -24.24
C GLN A 52 -2.49 -2.25 -24.18
N ASP A 53 -2.13 -2.84 -25.33
CA ASP A 53 -1.04 -3.83 -25.39
C ASP A 53 0.28 -3.21 -24.91
N VAL A 54 0.52 -1.97 -25.35
CA VAL A 54 1.68 -1.16 -24.96
C VAL A 54 1.66 -0.85 -23.48
N LEU A 55 0.54 -0.42 -22.93
CA LEU A 55 0.41 -0.04 -21.53
C LEU A 55 0.42 -1.25 -20.60
N ASN A 56 -0.15 -2.39 -20.97
CA ASN A 56 -0.11 -3.63 -20.17
C ASN A 56 1.32 -4.17 -19.96
N GLU A 57 2.25 -3.79 -20.82
CA GLU A 57 3.67 -4.14 -20.69
C GLU A 57 4.44 -3.21 -19.73
N VAL A 58 3.94 -2.00 -19.50
CA VAL A 58 4.46 -1.03 -18.55
C VAL A 58 3.76 -1.26 -17.20
N GLN A 59 4.30 -2.13 -16.37
CA GLN A 59 3.68 -2.58 -15.10
C GLN A 59 3.86 -1.61 -13.93
N ASP A 60 4.14 -0.34 -14.16
CA ASP A 60 4.48 0.64 -13.13
C ASP A 60 3.29 1.48 -12.63
N PHE A 61 2.06 1.20 -13.07
CA PHE A 61 0.82 1.79 -12.57
C PHE A 61 -0.13 0.71 -12.01
N GLU A 62 -1.06 1.09 -11.15
CA GLU A 62 -2.00 0.13 -10.56
C GLU A 62 -2.95 -0.42 -11.61
N TYR A 63 -3.53 0.46 -12.43
CA TYR A 63 -4.36 0.08 -13.58
C TYR A 63 -4.52 1.22 -14.59
N VAL A 64 -4.91 0.86 -15.81
CA VAL A 64 -5.37 1.79 -16.84
C VAL A 64 -6.88 1.84 -16.79
N ARG A 65 -7.44 3.03 -16.61
CA ARG A 65 -8.89 3.24 -16.68
C ARG A 65 -9.27 3.71 -18.08
N VAL A 66 -10.26 3.06 -18.68
CA VAL A 66 -10.91 3.52 -19.91
C VAL A 66 -12.10 4.38 -19.52
N GLU A 67 -12.08 5.65 -19.90
CA GLU A 67 -13.16 6.59 -19.61
C GLU A 67 -14.39 6.31 -20.49
N ALA A 68 -15.53 6.94 -20.17
CA ALA A 68 -16.77 6.71 -20.89
C ALA A 68 -16.71 7.13 -22.38
N ASP A 69 -15.81 8.06 -22.74
CA ASP A 69 -15.56 8.48 -24.12
C ASP A 69 -14.52 7.61 -24.85
N GLY A 70 -13.94 6.62 -24.14
CA GLY A 70 -12.88 5.73 -24.63
C GLY A 70 -11.46 6.30 -24.45
N SER A 71 -11.29 7.48 -23.85
CA SER A 71 -9.96 8.01 -23.50
C SER A 71 -9.35 7.24 -22.33
N LEU A 72 -8.03 7.31 -22.22
CA LEU A 72 -7.27 6.55 -21.21
C LEU A 72 -6.76 7.43 -20.08
N THR A 73 -6.81 6.89 -18.87
CA THR A 73 -6.23 7.48 -17.65
C THR A 73 -5.33 6.45 -16.98
N LEU A 74 -4.09 6.80 -16.72
CA LEU A 74 -3.20 6.01 -15.87
C LEU A 74 -3.52 6.31 -14.41
N VAL A 75 -3.64 5.27 -13.58
CA VAL A 75 -3.92 5.40 -12.15
C VAL A 75 -2.79 4.80 -11.34
N TYR A 76 -2.16 5.63 -10.53
CA TYR A 76 -1.19 5.26 -9.51
C TYR A 76 -1.86 5.41 -8.17
N ALA A 77 -1.69 4.44 -7.28
CA ALA A 77 -2.28 4.55 -5.97
C ALA A 77 -1.34 4.04 -4.89
N ASP A 78 -1.48 4.64 -3.72
CA ASP A 78 -0.84 4.20 -2.51
C ASP A 78 -1.83 4.29 -1.35
N GLU A 79 -1.70 3.39 -0.37
CA GLU A 79 -2.61 3.30 0.77
C GLU A 79 -1.82 3.40 2.07
N TYR A 80 -2.18 4.38 2.87
CA TYR A 80 -1.73 4.56 4.22
C TYR A 80 -2.70 3.92 5.20
N GLU A 81 -2.19 3.22 6.21
CA GLU A 81 -2.96 2.73 7.35
C GLU A 81 -2.31 3.19 8.66
N SER A 82 -3.13 3.66 9.60
CA SER A 82 -2.69 3.99 10.95
C SER A 82 -2.40 2.72 11.77
N GLU A 83 -1.77 2.89 12.93
CA GLU A 83 -1.80 1.88 13.99
C GLU A 83 -3.25 1.53 14.37
N ILE A 84 -3.47 0.31 14.83
CA ILE A 84 -4.78 -0.12 15.37
C ILE A 84 -4.93 0.35 16.82
N ALA A 85 -6.19 0.57 17.23
CA ALA A 85 -6.49 1.12 18.56
C ALA A 85 -5.99 0.23 19.72
N GLU A 86 -5.89 -1.09 19.52
CA GLU A 86 -5.33 -2.02 20.53
C GLU A 86 -3.89 -1.68 20.93
N ASN A 87 -3.09 -1.18 20.00
CA ASN A 87 -1.70 -0.79 20.27
C ASN A 87 -1.59 0.54 21.02
N LEU A 88 -2.64 1.36 21.00
CA LEU A 88 -2.63 2.72 21.55
C LEU A 88 -3.38 2.81 22.89
N LEU A 89 -4.49 2.10 23.03
CA LEU A 89 -5.25 2.02 24.27
C LEU A 89 -4.90 0.71 24.99
N ILE A 90 -4.00 0.81 25.96
CA ILE A 90 -3.58 -0.31 26.80
C ILE A 90 -4.35 -0.26 28.11
N LEU A 91 -4.92 -1.39 28.51
CA LEU A 91 -5.58 -1.55 29.81
C LEU A 91 -4.57 -2.15 30.81
N ASP A 92 -4.18 -1.36 31.80
CA ASP A 92 -3.23 -1.78 32.82
C ASP A 92 -3.82 -2.86 33.73
N ASP A 93 -2.95 -3.72 34.27
CA ASP A 93 -3.32 -4.71 35.29
C ASP A 93 -3.82 -4.01 36.56
N GLN A 94 -4.87 -4.57 37.18
CA GLN A 94 -5.48 -4.05 38.39
C GLN A 94 -5.38 -5.08 39.51
N SER A 95 -5.25 -4.61 40.78
CA SER A 95 -5.18 -5.49 41.95
C SER A 95 -5.99 -4.92 43.10
N TYR A 96 -6.79 -5.76 43.73
CA TYR A 96 -7.65 -5.43 44.85
C TYR A 96 -7.45 -6.46 45.94
N GLY A 97 -7.25 -6.03 47.18
CA GLY A 97 -7.12 -6.91 48.31
C GLY A 97 -7.75 -6.35 49.58
N GLU A 98 -8.37 -7.20 50.37
CA GLU A 98 -8.95 -6.84 51.66
C GLU A 98 -8.73 -7.95 52.70
N THR A 99 -8.54 -7.53 53.94
CA THR A 99 -8.39 -8.45 55.06
C THR A 99 -9.52 -8.26 56.07
N PHE A 100 -10.23 -9.30 56.36
CA PHE A 100 -11.36 -9.37 57.31
C PHE A 100 -10.88 -9.99 58.59
N THR A 101 -11.16 -9.34 59.75
CA THR A 101 -10.90 -9.85 61.10
C THR A 101 -12.26 -10.11 61.77
N LEU A 102 -12.42 -11.28 62.42
CA LEU A 102 -13.64 -11.61 63.11
C LEU A 102 -13.72 -10.92 64.49
N ASP A 103 -14.88 -10.30 64.77
CA ASP A 103 -15.14 -9.74 66.09
C ASP A 103 -15.63 -10.80 67.10
N ALA A 104 -15.73 -10.42 68.36
CA ALA A 104 -16.12 -11.34 69.45
C ALA A 104 -17.56 -11.92 69.27
N LEU A 105 -18.50 -11.16 68.67
CA LEU A 105 -19.85 -11.62 68.42
C LEU A 105 -19.89 -12.65 67.30
N GLN A 106 -19.13 -12.40 66.23
CA GLN A 106 -18.98 -13.32 65.09
C GLN A 106 -18.32 -14.64 65.52
N LEU A 107 -17.27 -14.58 66.35
CA LEU A 107 -16.62 -15.75 66.94
C LEU A 107 -17.61 -16.56 67.82
N ASN A 108 -18.40 -15.88 68.64
CA ASN A 108 -19.43 -16.57 69.45
C ASN A 108 -20.52 -17.20 68.59
N THR A 109 -20.96 -16.54 67.54
CA THR A 109 -21.90 -17.06 66.58
C THR A 109 -21.35 -18.32 65.90
N LEU A 110 -20.13 -18.28 65.39
CA LEU A 110 -19.46 -19.44 64.81
C LEU A 110 -19.30 -20.58 65.80
N ASN A 111 -19.02 -20.28 67.06
CA ASN A 111 -18.86 -21.28 68.10
C ASN A 111 -20.18 -21.99 68.42
N THR A 112 -21.30 -21.27 68.43
CA THR A 112 -22.61 -21.78 68.84
C THR A 112 -23.40 -22.41 67.67
N SER A 113 -23.35 -21.82 66.49
CA SER A 113 -24.08 -22.29 65.31
C SER A 113 -23.30 -23.28 64.43
N GLY A 114 -21.99 -23.33 64.58
CA GLY A 114 -21.08 -24.11 63.75
C GLY A 114 -20.84 -23.51 62.37
N THR A 115 -21.58 -22.48 61.99
CA THR A 115 -21.43 -21.76 60.69
C THR A 115 -21.63 -20.25 60.89
N LEU A 116 -20.84 -19.45 60.22
CA LEU A 116 -20.94 -17.99 60.18
C LEU A 116 -20.95 -17.55 58.73
N VAL A 117 -21.92 -16.71 58.36
CA VAL A 117 -21.99 -16.07 57.03
C VAL A 117 -21.85 -14.57 57.21
N LEU A 118 -20.90 -13.96 56.48
CA LEU A 118 -20.65 -12.52 56.47
C LEU A 118 -20.81 -12.02 55.04
N THR A 119 -21.47 -10.90 54.87
CA THR A 119 -21.72 -10.28 53.56
C THR A 119 -21.16 -8.84 53.57
N TYR A 120 -20.51 -8.49 52.50
CA TYR A 120 -19.95 -7.14 52.29
C TYR A 120 -20.21 -6.69 50.87
N ASN A 121 -20.52 -5.42 50.71
CA ASN A 121 -20.57 -4.76 49.41
C ASN A 121 -19.40 -3.78 49.30
N ARG A 122 -18.72 -3.80 48.15
CA ARG A 122 -17.59 -2.92 47.88
C ARG A 122 -17.77 -2.32 46.49
N THR A 123 -17.38 -1.05 46.38
CA THR A 123 -17.19 -0.39 45.07
C THR A 123 -15.69 -0.28 44.83
N LEU A 124 -15.22 -0.87 43.76
CA LEU A 124 -13.80 -0.89 43.37
C LEU A 124 -13.57 0.13 42.26
N GLY A 125 -12.69 1.09 42.49
CA GLY A 125 -12.24 2.02 41.45
C GLY A 125 -11.15 1.38 40.58
N HIS A 126 -11.24 1.60 39.28
CA HIS A 126 -10.26 1.17 38.31
C HIS A 126 -9.46 2.35 37.78
N LEU A 127 -8.17 2.15 37.55
CA LEU A 127 -7.29 3.16 37.00
C LEU A 127 -7.01 2.86 35.54
N PHE A 128 -7.49 3.73 34.66
CA PHE A 128 -7.28 3.63 33.21
C PHE A 128 -6.47 4.83 32.68
N GLY A 129 -5.46 5.29 33.45
CA GLY A 129 -4.70 6.50 33.14
C GLY A 129 -5.56 7.76 33.16
N ALA A 130 -5.53 8.52 32.08
CA ALA A 130 -6.39 9.71 31.91
C ALA A 130 -7.76 9.38 31.30
N ASN A 131 -8.04 8.11 31.00
CA ASN A 131 -9.31 7.67 30.44
C ASN A 131 -10.37 7.40 31.52
N GLU A 132 -11.63 7.64 31.22
CA GLU A 132 -12.77 7.23 32.02
C GLU A 132 -13.57 6.17 31.23
N ILE A 133 -13.56 4.92 31.71
CA ILE A 133 -14.18 3.82 31.01
C ILE A 133 -15.62 3.63 31.47
N ASP A 134 -16.52 3.47 30.48
CA ASP A 134 -17.91 3.11 30.71
C ASP A 134 -18.08 1.61 30.69
N LYS A 135 -17.56 0.95 29.63
CA LYS A 135 -17.80 -0.44 29.38
C LYS A 135 -16.68 -1.09 28.58
N ILE A 136 -16.32 -2.30 28.95
CA ILE A 136 -15.35 -3.13 28.24
C ILE A 136 -15.99 -4.47 27.85
N TRP A 137 -15.80 -4.88 26.59
CA TRP A 137 -16.03 -6.25 26.11
C TRP A 137 -14.66 -6.91 25.94
N TYR A 138 -14.40 -7.92 26.78
CA TYR A 138 -13.11 -8.58 26.80
C TYR A 138 -13.00 -9.67 25.73
N LYS A 139 -11.85 -9.76 25.09
CA LYS A 139 -11.47 -10.88 24.21
C LYS A 139 -10.40 -11.79 24.84
N GLY A 140 -9.82 -11.36 25.94
CA GLY A 140 -8.77 -12.11 26.66
C GLY A 140 -8.38 -11.46 27.96
N GLY A 141 -7.53 -12.15 28.70
CA GLY A 141 -7.09 -11.80 30.03
C GLY A 141 -7.60 -12.78 31.10
N THR A 142 -7.23 -12.56 32.34
CA THR A 142 -7.60 -13.43 33.47
C THR A 142 -7.95 -12.62 34.71
N LEU A 143 -8.86 -13.19 35.51
CA LEU A 143 -9.26 -12.68 36.81
C LEU A 143 -8.93 -13.76 37.88
N PRO A 144 -7.67 -13.82 38.38
CA PRO A 144 -7.33 -14.66 39.51
C PRO A 144 -7.94 -14.14 40.81
N LEU A 145 -8.50 -15.07 41.57
CA LEU A 145 -9.07 -14.89 42.87
C LEU A 145 -8.26 -15.75 43.87
N ASN A 146 -7.73 -15.15 44.91
CA ASN A 146 -6.98 -15.86 45.95
C ASN A 146 -7.56 -15.53 47.31
N ILE A 147 -7.67 -16.54 48.13
CA ILE A 147 -8.00 -16.39 49.56
C ILE A 147 -6.91 -17.02 50.42
N SER A 148 -6.65 -16.40 51.54
CA SER A 148 -5.79 -16.94 52.61
C SER A 148 -6.43 -16.69 53.95
N THR A 149 -6.39 -17.69 54.84
CA THR A 149 -6.95 -17.55 56.18
C THR A 149 -6.07 -18.19 57.22
N THR A 150 -5.97 -17.53 58.39
CA THR A 150 -5.33 -18.06 59.56
C THR A 150 -6.28 -18.92 60.43
N LEU A 151 -7.55 -18.94 60.07
CA LEU A 151 -8.58 -19.75 60.76
C LEU A 151 -8.27 -21.24 60.64
N GLU A 152 -8.41 -21.96 61.79
CA GLU A 152 -8.36 -23.43 61.86
C GLU A 152 -9.69 -24.07 61.46
N HIS A 153 -10.37 -23.46 60.44
CA HIS A 153 -11.71 -23.79 59.99
C HIS A 153 -11.81 -23.73 58.45
N ASP A 154 -12.85 -24.36 57.89
CA ASP A 154 -13.09 -24.28 56.46
C ASP A 154 -13.69 -22.91 56.11
N VAL A 155 -13.17 -22.26 55.04
CA VAL A 155 -13.66 -20.96 54.55
C VAL A 155 -14.05 -21.12 53.12
N ALA A 156 -15.28 -20.74 52.78
CA ALA A 156 -15.72 -20.52 51.39
C ALA A 156 -15.94 -19.03 51.17
N PHE A 157 -15.34 -18.50 50.16
CA PHE A 157 -15.43 -17.08 49.75
C PHE A 157 -16.11 -17.00 48.42
N LYS A 158 -17.31 -16.46 48.39
CA LYS A 158 -18.07 -16.23 47.14
C LYS A 158 -17.99 -14.77 46.80
N ILE A 159 -17.61 -14.52 45.53
CA ILE A 159 -17.64 -13.19 44.91
C ILE A 159 -18.74 -13.15 43.87
N THR A 160 -19.50 -12.06 43.82
CA THR A 160 -20.43 -11.76 42.74
C THR A 160 -20.14 -10.35 42.23
N ILE A 161 -20.02 -10.21 40.94
CA ILE A 161 -19.79 -8.92 40.26
C ILE A 161 -21.01 -8.70 39.33
N PRO A 162 -22.04 -7.93 39.78
CA PRO A 162 -23.29 -7.78 39.06
C PRO A 162 -23.14 -7.18 37.67
N GLU A 163 -22.19 -6.26 37.52
CA GLU A 163 -21.90 -5.54 36.27
C GLU A 163 -21.04 -6.36 35.29
N ALA A 164 -20.32 -7.40 35.76
CA ALA A 164 -19.56 -8.29 34.91
C ALA A 164 -20.49 -9.42 34.42
N LYS A 165 -20.72 -9.47 33.12
CA LYS A 165 -21.69 -10.41 32.52
C LYS A 165 -21.06 -11.26 31.42
N ASN A 166 -21.36 -12.56 31.46
CA ASN A 166 -21.14 -13.45 30.35
C ASN A 166 -22.53 -13.88 29.80
N ASN A 167 -22.80 -13.52 28.54
CA ASN A 167 -24.12 -13.77 27.91
C ASN A 167 -25.31 -13.31 28.77
N GLY A 168 -25.18 -12.14 29.42
CA GLY A 168 -26.22 -11.54 30.27
C GLY A 168 -26.31 -12.09 31.69
N THR A 169 -25.54 -13.13 32.05
CA THR A 169 -25.48 -13.70 33.40
C THR A 169 -24.32 -13.04 34.17
N SER A 170 -24.63 -12.49 35.35
CA SER A 170 -23.61 -11.88 36.21
C SER A 170 -22.58 -12.90 36.69
N LEU A 171 -21.33 -12.46 36.76
CA LEU A 171 -20.21 -13.27 37.23
C LEU A 171 -20.36 -13.59 38.70
N SER A 172 -20.33 -14.88 39.05
CA SER A 172 -20.25 -15.34 40.43
C SER A 172 -19.31 -16.54 40.52
N GLU A 173 -18.40 -16.50 41.48
CA GLU A 173 -17.39 -17.54 41.71
C GLU A 173 -17.23 -17.83 43.20
N THR A 174 -16.92 -19.07 43.55
CA THR A 174 -16.68 -19.48 44.93
C THR A 174 -15.32 -20.13 45.05
N VAL A 175 -14.48 -19.57 45.92
CA VAL A 175 -13.16 -20.10 46.24
C VAL A 175 -13.19 -20.67 47.66
N SER A 176 -12.67 -21.86 47.85
CA SER A 176 -12.67 -22.54 49.15
C SER A 176 -11.24 -22.79 49.69
N ALA A 177 -10.99 -22.44 50.94
CA ALA A 177 -9.83 -22.81 51.70
C ALA A 177 -10.22 -23.86 52.75
N ILE A 178 -9.94 -25.12 52.46
CA ILE A 178 -10.29 -26.24 53.33
C ILE A 178 -9.19 -26.41 54.36
N TYR A 179 -9.52 -26.43 55.64
CA TYR A 179 -8.54 -26.51 56.71
C TYR A 179 -7.84 -27.88 56.76
N THR A 180 -6.52 -27.82 56.64
CA THR A 180 -5.59 -28.91 56.89
C THR A 180 -4.51 -28.47 57.86
N ILE A 181 -3.90 -27.31 57.63
CA ILE A 181 -2.93 -26.62 58.48
C ILE A 181 -2.97 -25.11 58.14
N ALA A 182 -3.02 -24.24 59.15
CA ALA A 182 -3.04 -22.81 58.93
C ALA A 182 -1.64 -22.27 58.58
N PRO A 183 -1.50 -21.25 57.67
CA PRO A 183 -2.60 -20.61 56.93
C PRO A 183 -3.13 -21.50 55.81
N ASN A 184 -4.45 -21.51 55.63
CA ASN A 184 -5.10 -22.20 54.50
C ASN A 184 -5.24 -21.25 53.33
N THR A 185 -5.14 -21.78 52.14
CA THR A 185 -5.30 -21.00 50.91
C THR A 185 -6.29 -21.67 49.96
N GLY A 186 -6.95 -20.89 49.16
CA GLY A 186 -7.74 -21.32 48.03
C GLY A 186 -7.55 -20.36 46.87
N SER A 187 -7.67 -20.83 45.66
CA SER A 187 -7.56 -20.00 44.45
C SER A 187 -8.48 -20.48 43.35
N SER A 188 -8.90 -19.55 42.51
CA SER A 188 -9.60 -19.80 41.23
C SER A 188 -9.09 -18.76 40.23
N THR A 189 -9.17 -19.08 38.95
CA THR A 189 -8.84 -18.13 37.88
C THR A 189 -9.97 -18.16 36.84
N ILE A 190 -10.59 -17.02 36.65
CA ILE A 190 -11.66 -16.82 35.69
C ILE A 190 -11.08 -16.22 34.40
N PRO A 191 -11.34 -16.80 33.22
CA PRO A 191 -10.98 -16.14 31.96
C PRO A 191 -11.87 -14.90 31.77
N LEU A 192 -11.27 -13.79 31.32
CA LEU A 192 -12.01 -12.58 30.94
C LEU A 192 -12.67 -12.69 29.57
N GLN A 193 -12.26 -13.66 28.75
CA GLN A 193 -12.82 -13.85 27.41
C GLN A 193 -14.35 -13.96 27.44
N ASP A 194 -15.02 -13.25 26.52
CA ASP A 194 -16.47 -13.14 26.39
C ASP A 194 -17.18 -12.47 27.59
N LEU A 195 -16.42 -11.84 28.48
CA LEU A 195 -16.94 -11.08 29.60
C LEU A 195 -17.18 -9.62 29.17
N GLU A 196 -18.32 -9.09 29.57
CA GLU A 196 -18.69 -7.68 29.44
C GLU A 196 -18.74 -7.07 30.82
N ILE A 197 -17.99 -5.99 31.08
CA ILE A 197 -18.04 -5.28 32.37
C ILE A 197 -18.49 -3.84 32.14
N ASP A 198 -19.56 -3.43 32.85
CA ASP A 198 -20.07 -2.08 32.88
C ASP A 198 -19.54 -1.36 34.13
N PHE A 199 -18.76 -0.31 33.93
CA PHE A 199 -18.10 0.48 34.97
C PHE A 199 -18.86 1.77 35.32
N THR A 200 -20.12 1.89 34.84
CA THR A 200 -20.93 3.10 35.12
C THR A 200 -21.81 2.90 36.35
N LYS A 201 -21.97 3.97 37.13
CA LYS A 201 -22.81 4.00 38.33
C LYS A 201 -23.83 5.11 38.32
N THR A 202 -24.83 5.02 39.20
CA THR A 202 -25.86 6.04 39.41
C THR A 202 -25.76 6.60 40.83
N PRO A 203 -25.58 7.91 41.08
CA PRO A 203 -25.40 8.99 40.10
C PRO A 203 -24.12 8.83 39.30
N GLN A 204 -24.08 9.32 38.08
CA GLN A 204 -23.05 9.04 37.07
C GLN A 204 -21.61 9.14 37.60
N THR A 205 -20.99 8.00 37.94
CA THR A 205 -19.56 7.80 38.11
C THR A 205 -19.12 6.76 37.09
N TYR A 206 -17.83 6.74 36.81
CA TYR A 206 -17.21 5.92 35.78
C TYR A 206 -16.00 5.22 36.34
N SER A 207 -15.51 4.20 35.64
CA SER A 207 -14.35 3.41 36.07
C SER A 207 -14.53 2.78 37.46
N GLU A 208 -15.76 2.45 37.83
CA GLU A 208 -16.11 1.82 39.11
C GLU A 208 -16.91 0.54 38.90
N MET A 209 -16.70 -0.45 39.77
CA MET A 209 -17.37 -1.76 39.72
C MET A 209 -17.81 -2.17 41.13
N ASP A 210 -19.06 -2.62 41.31
CA ASP A 210 -19.51 -3.17 42.56
C ASP A 210 -19.14 -4.65 42.67
N VAL A 211 -18.80 -5.03 43.88
CA VAL A 211 -18.47 -6.42 44.22
C VAL A 211 -19.21 -6.80 45.50
N GLU A 212 -19.98 -7.86 45.40
CA GLU A 212 -20.63 -8.49 46.54
C GLU A 212 -19.79 -9.66 47.03
N LEU A 213 -19.38 -9.61 48.31
CA LEU A 213 -18.55 -10.62 48.95
C LEU A 213 -19.34 -11.36 49.98
N GLU A 214 -19.36 -12.70 49.93
CA GLU A 214 -19.95 -13.57 50.94
C GLU A 214 -18.86 -14.52 51.49
N ILE A 215 -18.61 -14.44 52.79
CA ILE A 215 -17.64 -15.29 53.48
C ILE A 215 -18.42 -16.28 54.34
N THR A 216 -18.36 -17.56 54.03
CA THR A 216 -18.95 -18.62 54.81
C THR A 216 -17.84 -19.38 55.55
N ILE A 217 -17.86 -19.34 56.88
CA ILE A 217 -16.90 -20.03 57.73
C ILE A 217 -17.64 -21.21 58.38
N THR A 218 -17.09 -22.42 58.24
CA THR A 218 -17.65 -23.65 58.82
C THR A 218 -16.64 -24.17 59.88
N LYS A 219 -17.13 -24.25 61.11
CA LYS A 219 -16.33 -24.72 62.25
C LYS A 219 -15.94 -26.20 62.07
N LYS A 220 -14.64 -26.48 62.25
CA LYS A 220 -14.10 -27.83 62.13
C LYS A 220 -13.73 -28.37 63.48
N GLY A 221 -14.55 -29.34 63.95
CA GLY A 221 -14.32 -30.00 65.23
C GLY A 221 -14.27 -29.06 66.41
N SER A 222 -13.32 -29.32 67.33
CA SER A 222 -13.07 -28.51 68.51
C SER A 222 -11.94 -27.50 68.36
N ASN A 223 -11.58 -27.15 67.09
CA ASN A 223 -10.52 -26.19 66.83
C ASN A 223 -10.78 -24.84 67.50
N SER A 224 -9.74 -24.17 67.88
CA SER A 224 -9.85 -22.92 68.65
C SER A 224 -10.29 -21.76 67.77
N LEU A 225 -10.95 -20.78 68.38
CA LEU A 225 -11.38 -19.52 67.78
C LEU A 225 -10.62 -18.38 68.47
N LYS A 226 -9.80 -17.67 67.71
CA LYS A 226 -8.96 -16.58 68.20
C LYS A 226 -9.38 -15.24 67.58
N PRO A 227 -9.44 -14.16 68.38
CA PRO A 227 -9.88 -12.83 67.86
C PRO A 227 -8.91 -12.17 66.88
N THR A 228 -7.73 -12.73 66.66
CA THR A 228 -6.70 -12.21 65.74
C THR A 228 -6.67 -12.93 64.42
N GLU A 229 -7.58 -13.90 64.22
CA GLU A 229 -7.63 -14.67 62.98
C GLU A 229 -8.26 -13.85 61.86
N THR A 230 -7.76 -14.05 60.65
CA THR A 230 -8.09 -13.24 59.47
C THR A 230 -8.51 -14.10 58.28
N VAL A 231 -9.33 -13.54 57.41
CA VAL A 231 -9.55 -13.98 56.04
C VAL A 231 -9.09 -12.87 55.14
N THR A 232 -8.10 -13.12 54.28
CA THR A 232 -7.60 -12.20 53.28
C THR A 232 -8.06 -12.65 51.92
N PHE A 233 -8.56 -11.72 51.16
CA PHE A 233 -8.99 -11.87 49.75
C PHE A 233 -8.12 -11.01 48.86
N ASP A 234 -7.71 -11.55 47.71
CA ASP A 234 -7.00 -10.84 46.65
C ASP A 234 -7.65 -11.20 45.31
N MET A 235 -7.94 -10.17 44.51
CA MET A 235 -8.50 -10.27 43.16
C MET A 235 -7.65 -9.40 42.25
N GLN A 236 -7.35 -9.91 41.06
CA GLN A 236 -6.58 -9.17 40.06
C GLN A 236 -7.28 -9.24 38.69
N LEU A 237 -7.12 -8.20 37.90
CA LEU A 237 -7.41 -8.19 36.47
C LEU A 237 -6.07 -8.14 35.75
N LEU A 238 -5.70 -9.19 35.02
CA LEU A 238 -4.39 -9.34 34.42
C LEU A 238 -4.47 -9.54 32.91
N SER A 239 -3.51 -8.94 32.21
CA SER A 239 -3.38 -9.07 30.74
C SER A 239 -4.69 -8.76 30.02
N GLN A 240 -5.29 -7.64 30.37
CA GLN A 240 -6.59 -7.20 29.92
C GLN A 240 -6.57 -6.89 28.42
N ASN A 241 -7.22 -7.71 27.60
CA ASN A 241 -7.39 -7.48 26.16
C ASN A 241 -8.87 -7.26 25.86
N TYR A 242 -9.17 -6.13 25.22
CA TYR A 242 -10.55 -5.80 24.85
C TYR A 242 -10.82 -6.10 23.38
N SER A 243 -12.04 -6.39 23.02
CA SER A 243 -12.56 -6.34 21.65
C SER A 243 -13.25 -5.01 21.36
N LYS A 244 -13.90 -4.44 22.39
CA LYS A 244 -14.61 -3.17 22.32
C LYS A 244 -14.53 -2.45 23.66
N VAL A 245 -14.50 -1.13 23.60
CA VAL A 245 -14.52 -0.26 24.79
C VAL A 245 -15.30 1.02 24.51
N THR A 246 -16.03 1.51 25.51
CA THR A 246 -16.69 2.83 25.48
C THR A 246 -16.24 3.65 26.66
N GLY A 247 -16.17 4.99 26.49
CA GLY A 247 -15.75 5.88 27.54
C GLY A 247 -15.37 7.29 27.05
N LEU A 248 -14.75 8.04 27.94
CA LEU A 248 -14.04 9.26 27.63
C LEU A 248 -12.56 8.91 27.50
N PHE A 249 -11.96 9.20 26.36
CA PHE A 249 -10.57 8.85 26.06
C PHE A 249 -9.70 10.11 26.06
N ASP A 250 -8.48 9.95 26.54
CA ASP A 250 -7.42 10.93 26.33
C ASP A 250 -7.02 10.96 24.83
N VAL A 251 -6.21 11.94 24.45
CA VAL A 251 -5.75 12.07 23.07
C VAL A 251 -4.87 10.88 22.70
N LEU A 252 -5.32 10.11 21.73
CA LEU A 252 -4.54 9.02 21.13
C LEU A 252 -3.81 9.56 19.90
N ASP A 253 -2.52 9.24 19.80
CA ASP A 253 -1.65 9.66 18.72
C ASP A 253 -1.39 8.48 17.78
N PHE A 254 -1.91 8.56 16.55
CA PHE A 254 -1.74 7.58 15.49
C PHE A 254 -0.57 7.95 14.57
N ALA A 255 0.45 8.61 15.12
CA ALA A 255 1.60 9.09 14.37
C ALA A 255 2.23 7.97 13.54
N THR A 256 2.54 8.28 12.30
CA THR A 256 3.22 7.36 11.42
C THR A 256 4.48 8.00 10.85
N PRO A 257 5.52 7.20 10.62
CA PRO A 257 6.66 7.67 9.84
C PRO A 257 6.18 8.05 8.42
N GLY A 258 6.82 9.05 7.82
CA GLY A 258 6.60 9.40 6.43
C GLY A 258 6.93 8.21 5.52
N ASP A 259 6.25 8.11 4.40
CA ASP A 259 6.44 7.08 3.40
C ASP A 259 6.58 7.66 1.99
N SER A 260 6.94 6.83 1.02
CA SER A 260 7.16 7.26 -0.35
C SER A 260 6.70 6.21 -1.35
N PHE A 261 6.21 6.68 -2.50
CA PHE A 261 5.89 5.85 -3.65
C PHE A 261 6.41 6.47 -4.94
N ASP A 262 6.64 5.64 -5.95
CA ASP A 262 7.21 6.06 -7.23
C ASP A 262 6.14 6.08 -8.34
N ILE A 263 6.29 7.03 -9.27
CA ILE A 263 5.53 7.08 -10.52
C ILE A 263 6.48 6.67 -11.64
N GLY A 264 6.50 5.40 -11.99
CA GLY A 264 7.45 4.81 -12.94
C GLY A 264 7.40 5.42 -14.33
N PHE A 265 6.26 5.99 -14.73
CA PHE A 265 6.13 6.74 -15.98
C PHE A 265 7.15 7.90 -16.09
N PHE A 266 7.46 8.56 -14.98
CA PHE A 266 8.41 9.68 -14.95
C PHE A 266 9.85 9.27 -14.66
N GLU A 267 10.11 8.07 -14.13
CA GLU A 267 11.47 7.59 -13.84
C GLU A 267 12.39 7.59 -15.07
N ASN A 268 11.84 7.28 -16.24
CA ASN A 268 12.57 7.17 -17.49
C ASN A 268 12.58 8.48 -18.31
N SER A 269 12.02 9.56 -17.77
CA SER A 269 11.95 10.87 -18.43
C SER A 269 13.27 11.63 -18.29
N GLN A 270 13.97 11.87 -19.42
CA GLN A 270 15.29 12.52 -19.41
C GLN A 270 15.22 14.03 -19.69
N SER A 271 14.40 14.48 -20.64
CA SER A 271 14.31 15.88 -21.05
C SER A 271 13.03 16.18 -21.83
N GLY A 272 12.88 17.43 -22.24
CA GLY A 272 11.71 17.93 -22.95
C GLY A 272 10.61 18.45 -22.04
N THR A 273 9.52 18.89 -22.64
CA THR A 273 8.31 19.34 -21.93
C THR A 273 7.19 18.35 -22.14
N PHE A 274 6.47 18.10 -21.07
CA PHE A 274 5.28 17.27 -21.07
C PHE A 274 4.22 17.97 -20.21
N THR A 275 3.01 18.11 -20.71
CA THR A 275 1.91 18.71 -19.97
C THR A 275 0.71 17.79 -19.98
N ILE A 276 0.15 17.56 -18.81
CA ILE A 276 -1.14 16.88 -18.65
C ILE A 276 -2.23 17.93 -18.52
N ALA A 277 -3.29 17.80 -19.30
CA ALA A 277 -4.35 18.81 -19.36
C ALA A 277 -5.20 18.86 -18.10
N ASP A 278 -5.50 17.71 -17.50
CA ASP A 278 -6.42 17.62 -16.34
C ASP A 278 -6.02 16.52 -15.34
N PRO A 279 -4.83 16.61 -14.71
CA PRO A 279 -4.43 15.66 -13.68
C PRO A 279 -5.31 15.80 -12.45
N ARG A 280 -5.54 14.69 -11.73
CA ARG A 280 -6.34 14.64 -10.50
C ARG A 280 -5.67 13.78 -9.46
N ILE A 281 -5.88 14.12 -8.19
CA ILE A 281 -5.58 13.24 -7.06
C ILE A 281 -6.87 13.08 -6.27
N LYS A 282 -7.33 11.85 -6.15
CA LYS A 282 -8.48 11.49 -5.32
C LYS A 282 -7.97 10.85 -4.04
N PHE A 283 -8.40 11.41 -2.91
CA PHE A 283 -8.16 10.83 -1.59
C PHE A 283 -9.43 10.13 -1.12
N ILE A 284 -9.32 8.87 -0.74
CA ILE A 284 -10.39 8.05 -0.18
C ILE A 284 -10.03 7.78 1.28
N LEU A 285 -10.83 8.30 2.20
CA LEU A 285 -10.62 8.23 3.64
C LEU A 285 -11.57 7.20 4.24
N LYS A 286 -11.04 6.22 4.98
CA LYS A 286 -11.82 5.23 5.72
C LYS A 286 -11.54 5.40 7.20
N ASN A 287 -12.58 5.46 8.02
CA ASN A 287 -12.47 5.60 9.46
C ASN A 287 -13.34 4.58 10.18
N SER A 288 -12.75 3.83 11.10
CA SER A 288 -13.42 2.93 12.04
C SER A 288 -13.19 3.32 13.51
N ILE A 289 -12.57 4.49 13.76
CA ILE A 289 -12.33 5.04 15.09
C ILE A 289 -13.54 5.88 15.49
N GLY A 290 -14.20 5.50 16.58
CA GLY A 290 -15.40 6.18 17.07
C GLY A 290 -15.15 7.51 17.81
N ILE A 291 -13.90 7.95 17.91
CA ILE A 291 -13.50 9.26 18.44
C ILE A 291 -13.25 10.18 17.25
N PRO A 292 -13.74 11.42 17.23
CA PRO A 292 -13.40 12.37 16.19
C PRO A 292 -11.88 12.52 16.03
N LEU A 293 -11.42 12.63 14.79
CA LEU A 293 -10.00 12.72 14.45
C LEU A 293 -9.63 14.11 13.96
N ALA A 294 -8.45 14.56 14.34
CA ALA A 294 -7.74 15.66 13.71
C ALA A 294 -6.58 15.05 12.91
N ALA A 295 -6.61 15.23 11.61
CA ALA A 295 -5.60 14.69 10.72
C ALA A 295 -5.15 15.74 9.72
N SER A 296 -3.86 15.76 9.40
CA SER A 296 -3.24 16.70 8.47
C SER A 296 -2.17 15.99 7.65
N ILE A 297 -2.09 16.28 6.35
CA ILE A 297 -0.92 15.94 5.54
C ILE A 297 0.09 17.08 5.76
N THR A 298 1.11 16.81 6.57
CA THR A 298 2.13 17.82 6.93
C THR A 298 3.14 18.03 5.81
N ARG A 299 3.30 17.04 4.94
CA ARG A 299 4.16 17.09 3.78
C ARG A 299 3.64 16.19 2.66
N PHE A 300 3.60 16.70 1.44
CA PHE A 300 3.41 15.91 0.22
C PHE A 300 4.28 16.55 -0.87
N GLU A 301 5.33 15.86 -1.28
CA GLU A 301 6.39 16.42 -2.11
C GLU A 301 6.80 15.45 -3.21
N GLY A 302 6.76 15.91 -4.46
CA GLY A 302 7.24 15.19 -5.63
C GLY A 302 8.65 15.60 -6.01
N THR A 303 9.52 14.63 -6.24
CA THR A 303 10.91 14.84 -6.67
C THR A 303 11.10 14.22 -8.06
N ASN A 304 11.61 15.01 -9.01
CA ASN A 304 11.91 14.52 -10.34
C ASN A 304 13.33 13.90 -10.43
N THR A 305 13.68 13.35 -11.58
CA THR A 305 15.01 12.74 -11.84
C THR A 305 16.17 13.71 -11.75
N ASP A 306 15.92 15.03 -11.88
CA ASP A 306 16.89 16.10 -11.72
C ASP A 306 17.01 16.61 -10.28
N ASN A 307 16.34 15.96 -9.32
CA ASN A 307 16.21 16.35 -7.90
C ASN A 307 15.47 17.68 -7.67
N ASN A 308 14.70 18.17 -8.63
CA ASN A 308 13.80 19.29 -8.40
C ASN A 308 12.58 18.83 -7.63
N ARG A 309 12.18 19.60 -6.62
CA ARG A 309 11.09 19.27 -5.72
C ARG A 309 9.95 20.27 -5.86
N VAL A 310 8.73 19.75 -5.83
CA VAL A 310 7.51 20.54 -5.80
C VAL A 310 6.61 19.98 -4.71
N SER A 311 6.21 20.82 -3.76
CA SER A 311 5.22 20.46 -2.74
C SER A 311 3.81 20.60 -3.32
N LEU A 312 2.96 19.62 -3.04
CA LEU A 312 1.53 19.69 -3.34
C LEU A 312 0.87 20.63 -2.32
N ILE A 313 0.10 21.60 -2.81
CA ILE A 313 -0.68 22.53 -2.01
C ILE A 313 -2.17 22.43 -2.38
N GLY A 314 -3.04 22.88 -1.49
CA GLY A 314 -4.50 22.82 -1.67
C GLY A 314 -5.15 21.60 -1.01
N VAL A 315 -4.37 20.76 -0.33
CA VAL A 315 -4.91 19.69 0.53
C VAL A 315 -5.66 20.35 1.69
N PRO A 316 -6.89 19.89 2.02
CA PRO A 316 -7.62 20.38 3.18
C PRO A 316 -6.84 20.15 4.48
N ASP A 317 -6.83 21.16 5.37
CA ASP A 317 -6.26 21.07 6.70
C ASP A 317 -7.25 21.65 7.73
N PRO A 318 -7.84 20.84 8.62
CA PRO A 318 -7.67 19.38 8.74
C PRO A 318 -8.30 18.60 7.58
N LEU A 319 -7.86 17.34 7.41
CA LEU A 319 -8.46 16.40 6.45
C LEU A 319 -9.93 16.12 6.83
N PRO A 320 -10.83 15.98 5.85
CA PRO A 320 -12.25 15.72 6.09
C PRO A 320 -12.50 14.24 6.42
N ILE A 321 -11.93 13.75 7.54
CA ILE A 321 -12.13 12.36 7.96
C ILE A 321 -13.58 12.18 8.39
N PRO A 322 -14.32 11.17 7.88
CA PRO A 322 -15.71 10.95 8.25
C PRO A 322 -15.85 10.60 9.73
N ILE A 323 -16.83 11.21 10.41
CA ILE A 323 -17.15 10.93 11.82
C ILE A 323 -18.16 9.79 11.87
N ILE A 324 -17.96 8.84 12.80
CA ILE A 324 -18.91 7.77 13.04
C ILE A 324 -19.91 8.21 14.12
N PRO A 325 -21.21 8.36 13.80
CA PRO A 325 -22.20 8.73 14.80
C PRO A 325 -22.45 7.58 15.77
N ASN A 326 -22.83 7.87 17.01
CA ASN A 326 -23.15 6.86 18.02
C ASN A 326 -24.29 5.91 17.62
N SER A 327 -25.14 6.29 16.66
CA SER A 327 -26.18 5.41 16.09
C SER A 327 -25.61 4.31 15.17
N GLU A 328 -24.36 4.47 14.71
CA GLU A 328 -23.66 3.58 13.78
C GLU A 328 -22.36 3.02 14.39
N MET A 329 -22.34 2.85 15.71
CA MET A 329 -21.18 2.28 16.41
C MET A 329 -20.70 0.98 15.78
N TRP A 330 -19.37 0.82 15.75
CA TRP A 330 -18.67 -0.37 15.22
C TRP A 330 -18.74 -0.53 13.70
N THR A 331 -19.08 0.52 12.97
CA THR A 331 -19.02 0.55 11.50
C THR A 331 -17.74 1.25 11.00
N THR A 332 -17.51 1.14 9.71
CA THR A 332 -16.48 1.93 9.02
C THR A 332 -17.18 2.95 8.12
N GLN A 333 -16.82 4.21 8.27
CA GLN A 333 -17.29 5.28 7.40
C GLN A 333 -16.25 5.58 6.32
N VAL A 334 -16.73 5.94 5.13
CA VAL A 334 -15.90 6.26 3.97
C VAL A 334 -16.32 7.59 3.40
N ASP A 335 -15.34 8.46 3.15
CA ASP A 335 -15.53 9.72 2.42
C ASP A 335 -14.37 9.95 1.46
N SER A 336 -14.49 10.89 0.55
CA SER A 336 -13.45 11.20 -0.42
C SER A 336 -13.46 12.67 -0.82
N PHE A 337 -12.27 13.20 -1.14
CA PHE A 337 -12.13 14.50 -1.78
C PHE A 337 -11.15 14.42 -2.95
N GLU A 338 -11.23 15.40 -3.85
CA GLU A 338 -10.40 15.46 -5.06
C GLU A 338 -9.64 16.78 -5.11
N LEU A 339 -8.37 16.69 -5.49
CA LEU A 339 -7.55 17.82 -5.91
C LEU A 339 -7.43 17.81 -7.43
N ASN A 340 -7.57 18.96 -8.03
CA ASN A 340 -7.40 19.18 -9.47
C ASN A 340 -6.74 20.53 -9.73
N LYS A 341 -6.52 20.89 -10.97
CA LYS A 341 -5.85 22.14 -11.38
C LYS A 341 -6.52 23.43 -10.89
N ASN A 342 -7.80 23.37 -10.47
CA ASN A 342 -8.54 24.55 -9.99
C ASN A 342 -8.50 24.69 -8.45
N THR A 343 -8.25 23.59 -7.74
CA THR A 343 -8.24 23.53 -6.27
C THR A 343 -6.85 23.42 -5.67
N SER A 344 -5.83 23.18 -6.51
CA SER A 344 -4.45 22.93 -6.08
C SER A 344 -3.44 23.36 -7.14
N ASN A 345 -2.15 23.24 -6.83
CA ASN A 345 -1.06 23.40 -7.81
C ASN A 345 -0.75 22.09 -8.56
N LEU A 346 -1.72 21.19 -8.67
CA LEU A 346 -1.50 19.83 -9.18
C LEU A 346 -0.94 19.81 -10.61
N ALA A 347 -1.32 20.77 -11.46
CA ALA A 347 -0.75 20.87 -12.80
C ALA A 347 0.77 21.10 -12.76
N ASP A 348 1.24 22.01 -11.91
CA ASP A 348 2.68 22.27 -11.75
C ASP A 348 3.38 21.07 -11.09
N TYR A 349 2.72 20.44 -10.12
CA TYR A 349 3.21 19.26 -9.45
C TYR A 349 3.47 18.10 -10.44
N ILE A 350 2.48 17.74 -11.26
CA ILE A 350 2.59 16.66 -12.24
C ILE A 350 3.55 17.05 -13.39
N ASN A 351 3.51 18.31 -13.84
CA ASN A 351 4.40 18.79 -14.91
C ASN A 351 5.87 18.88 -14.46
N ASN A 352 6.15 18.89 -13.15
CA ASN A 352 7.50 18.64 -12.62
C ASN A 352 8.00 17.21 -12.87
N ARG A 353 7.15 16.30 -13.33
CA ARG A 353 7.45 14.88 -13.60
C ARG A 353 7.98 14.16 -12.34
N PRO A 354 7.19 14.10 -11.25
CA PRO A 354 7.64 13.53 -10.00
C PRO A 354 7.87 12.01 -10.14
N ALA A 355 9.13 11.60 -10.20
CA ALA A 355 9.52 10.19 -10.23
C ALA A 355 9.30 9.54 -8.86
N SER A 356 9.60 10.26 -7.77
CA SER A 356 9.37 9.81 -6.40
C SER A 356 8.53 10.82 -5.64
N ASN A 357 7.60 10.33 -4.84
CA ASN A 357 6.67 11.13 -4.05
C ASN A 357 6.79 10.74 -2.59
N TYR A 358 7.00 11.71 -1.72
CA TYR A 358 7.12 11.54 -0.29
C TYR A 358 5.96 12.22 0.43
N TYR A 359 5.39 11.58 1.44
CA TYR A 359 4.32 12.16 2.26
C TYR A 359 4.51 11.88 3.75
N GLU A 360 3.96 12.77 4.56
CA GLU A 360 3.85 12.65 6.02
C GLU A 360 2.42 13.00 6.44
N ILE A 361 1.84 12.15 7.29
CA ILE A 361 0.48 12.33 7.79
C ILE A 361 0.54 12.33 9.33
N ASP A 362 -0.01 13.37 9.96
CA ASP A 362 -0.24 13.43 11.41
C ASP A 362 -1.72 13.14 11.68
N VAL A 363 -2.00 12.17 12.54
CA VAL A 363 -3.37 11.79 12.91
C VAL A 363 -3.48 11.62 14.41
N LYS A 364 -4.38 12.36 15.03
CA LYS A 364 -4.67 12.32 16.47
C LYS A 364 -6.17 12.32 16.71
N THR A 365 -6.60 11.74 17.83
CA THR A 365 -7.97 11.99 18.27
C THR A 365 -8.12 13.45 18.69
N ALA A 366 -9.25 14.06 18.34
CA ALA A 366 -9.58 15.40 18.79
C ALA A 366 -9.90 15.40 20.29
N ASN A 367 -9.60 16.50 20.98
CA ASN A 367 -10.10 16.69 22.33
C ASN A 367 -11.62 16.94 22.27
N THR A 368 -12.39 16.00 22.78
CA THR A 368 -13.87 16.02 22.72
C THR A 368 -14.53 16.54 24.00
N GLY A 369 -13.73 17.05 24.96
CA GLY A 369 -14.24 17.57 26.24
C GLY A 369 -14.80 16.45 27.11
N SER A 370 -16.12 16.40 27.30
CA SER A 370 -16.82 15.39 28.12
C SER A 370 -17.60 14.35 27.29
N ASP A 371 -17.46 14.38 25.98
CA ASP A 371 -18.23 13.49 25.10
C ASP A 371 -17.70 12.04 25.17
N ARG A 372 -18.64 11.11 25.24
CA ARG A 372 -18.34 9.68 25.36
C ARG A 372 -18.28 9.05 23.96
N HIS A 373 -17.27 8.23 23.75
CA HIS A 373 -16.92 7.63 22.46
C HIS A 373 -16.71 6.13 22.56
N PHE A 374 -16.31 5.50 21.46
CA PHE A 374 -16.08 4.07 21.40
C PHE A 374 -14.83 3.75 20.56
N LEU A 375 -14.21 2.61 20.87
CA LEU A 375 -13.13 2.01 20.13
C LEU A 375 -13.32 0.48 20.06
N SER A 376 -13.02 -0.13 18.92
CA SER A 376 -12.71 -1.55 18.85
C SER A 376 -11.20 -1.77 18.82
N ASP A 377 -10.75 -2.97 19.15
CA ASP A 377 -9.34 -3.36 19.08
C ASP A 377 -8.73 -3.13 17.70
N SER A 378 -9.52 -3.38 16.65
CA SER A 378 -9.14 -3.25 15.24
C SER A 378 -9.46 -1.88 14.63
N SER A 379 -9.95 -0.92 15.43
CA SER A 379 -10.24 0.44 14.94
C SER A 379 -8.98 1.10 14.40
N LYS A 380 -9.07 1.62 13.17
CA LYS A 380 -7.99 2.35 12.48
C LYS A 380 -8.56 3.38 11.51
N VAL A 381 -7.70 4.25 11.03
CA VAL A 381 -7.96 5.10 9.89
C VAL A 381 -7.05 4.71 8.74
N SER A 382 -7.55 4.75 7.51
CA SER A 382 -6.72 4.64 6.31
C SER A 382 -7.05 5.72 5.30
N ALA A 383 -6.05 6.08 4.51
CA ALA A 383 -6.14 7.04 3.43
C ALA A 383 -5.52 6.43 2.18
N ARG A 384 -6.30 6.33 1.10
CA ARG A 384 -5.82 5.91 -0.21
C ARG A 384 -5.74 7.14 -1.10
N ALA A 385 -4.55 7.43 -1.65
CA ALA A 385 -4.33 8.44 -2.65
C ALA A 385 -4.29 7.80 -4.04
N GLU A 386 -5.16 8.23 -4.95
CA GLU A 386 -5.17 7.82 -6.35
C GLU A 386 -4.76 9.01 -7.22
N ILE A 387 -3.57 8.94 -7.81
CA ILE A 387 -3.08 9.92 -8.78
C ILE A 387 -3.56 9.49 -10.16
N GLU A 388 -4.45 10.27 -10.73
CA GLU A 388 -5.01 10.05 -12.06
C GLU A 388 -4.30 10.95 -13.06
N ILE A 389 -3.69 10.32 -14.06
CA ILE A 389 -2.99 10.98 -15.16
C ILE A 389 -3.76 10.67 -16.45
N PRO A 390 -4.72 11.51 -16.86
CA PRO A 390 -5.36 11.37 -18.16
C PRO A 390 -4.31 11.46 -19.26
N LEU A 391 -4.37 10.57 -20.24
CA LEU A 391 -3.49 10.65 -21.41
C LEU A 391 -4.03 11.71 -22.38
N GLU A 392 -4.12 12.94 -21.88
CA GLU A 392 -4.52 14.14 -22.60
C GLU A 392 -3.55 15.28 -22.29
N GLY A 393 -2.97 15.88 -23.32
CA GLY A 393 -2.03 16.99 -23.15
C GLY A 393 -1.07 17.16 -24.31
N THR A 394 0.09 17.74 -24.05
CA THR A 394 1.12 17.96 -25.06
C THR A 394 2.46 17.37 -24.63
N ALA A 395 3.25 16.90 -25.60
CA ALA A 395 4.66 16.56 -25.41
C ALA A 395 5.49 17.28 -26.48
N LYS A 396 6.60 17.89 -26.07
CA LYS A 396 7.55 18.52 -26.96
C LYS A 396 8.97 18.14 -26.59
N ASP A 397 9.67 17.51 -27.54
CA ASP A 397 11.04 17.02 -27.37
C ASP A 397 11.18 16.15 -26.09
N PHE A 398 10.08 15.46 -25.73
CA PHE A 398 10.03 14.61 -24.57
C PHE A 398 10.82 13.33 -24.83
N VAL A 399 11.82 13.04 -23.98
CA VAL A 399 12.75 11.94 -24.20
C VAL A 399 12.55 10.86 -23.13
N LEU A 400 12.30 9.66 -23.59
CA LEU A 400 12.38 8.44 -22.79
C LEU A 400 13.64 7.67 -23.17
N GLU A 401 14.35 7.16 -22.18
CA GLU A 401 15.56 6.36 -22.35
C GLU A 401 15.47 5.04 -21.63
N SER A 402 15.89 3.97 -22.30
CA SER A 402 15.94 2.62 -21.74
C SER A 402 17.19 1.91 -22.19
N SER A 403 17.74 1.04 -21.35
CA SER A 403 18.91 0.21 -21.67
C SER A 403 18.63 -1.25 -21.37
N GLN A 404 19.13 -2.13 -22.23
CA GLN A 404 18.98 -3.59 -22.04
C GLN A 404 20.20 -4.35 -22.56
N PRO A 405 20.43 -5.60 -22.08
CA PRO A 405 21.43 -6.48 -22.65
C PRO A 405 21.16 -6.73 -24.15
N PHE A 406 22.22 -6.80 -24.90
CA PHE A 406 22.17 -7.03 -26.35
C PHE A 406 23.24 -8.05 -26.76
N SER A 407 22.92 -8.90 -27.72
CA SER A 407 23.88 -9.80 -28.37
C SER A 407 23.44 -10.03 -29.81
N LEU A 408 24.36 -9.86 -30.75
CA LEU A 408 24.17 -10.18 -32.14
C LEU A 408 25.25 -11.18 -32.57
N GLU A 409 24.88 -12.43 -32.70
CA GLU A 409 25.79 -13.51 -33.11
C GLU A 409 25.72 -13.68 -34.63
N LEU A 410 26.80 -13.33 -35.32
CA LEU A 410 27.02 -13.57 -36.75
C LEU A 410 28.30 -14.38 -36.90
N GLU A 411 28.25 -15.50 -37.63
CA GLU A 411 29.44 -16.34 -37.81
C GLU A 411 30.55 -15.66 -38.64
N ASN A 412 30.18 -14.90 -39.68
CA ASN A 412 31.10 -14.19 -40.57
C ASN A 412 30.64 -12.75 -40.83
N PRO A 413 30.69 -11.86 -39.82
CA PRO A 413 30.17 -10.48 -39.97
C PRO A 413 30.93 -9.66 -40.99
N ASP A 414 32.17 -9.98 -41.29
CA ASP A 414 33.03 -9.37 -42.31
C ASP A 414 32.59 -9.64 -43.75
N GLN A 415 31.84 -10.72 -43.98
CA GLN A 415 31.26 -11.05 -45.29
C GLN A 415 29.97 -10.30 -45.59
N VAL A 416 29.36 -9.67 -44.60
CA VAL A 416 28.16 -8.83 -44.78
C VAL A 416 28.57 -7.49 -45.33
N LYS A 417 28.23 -7.20 -46.57
CA LYS A 417 28.59 -5.97 -47.26
C LYS A 417 27.66 -4.82 -46.90
N GLU A 418 26.38 -5.10 -46.90
CA GLU A 418 25.33 -4.13 -46.58
C GLU A 418 24.08 -4.84 -46.05
N ILE A 419 23.45 -4.21 -45.06
CA ILE A 419 22.12 -4.57 -44.57
C ILE A 419 21.19 -3.37 -44.77
N LEU A 420 20.09 -3.56 -45.48
CA LEU A 420 18.98 -2.62 -45.58
C LEU A 420 17.84 -3.13 -44.71
N VAL A 421 17.46 -2.37 -43.69
CA VAL A 421 16.26 -2.58 -42.89
C VAL A 421 15.19 -1.62 -43.38
N ARG A 422 14.09 -2.15 -43.91
CA ARG A 422 12.91 -1.38 -44.32
C ARG A 422 11.79 -1.51 -43.34
N LEU A 423 11.36 -0.39 -42.78
CA LEU A 423 10.23 -0.27 -41.85
C LEU A 423 9.06 0.38 -42.60
N TYR A 424 7.89 -0.27 -42.60
CA TYR A 424 6.63 0.36 -42.97
C TYR A 424 5.75 0.48 -41.77
N THR A 425 5.25 1.68 -41.50
CA THR A 425 4.45 1.99 -40.31
C THR A 425 3.16 2.70 -40.69
N GLU A 426 2.06 2.36 -40.00
CA GLU A 426 0.82 3.13 -39.96
C GLU A 426 0.61 3.55 -38.51
N ASN A 427 0.60 4.84 -38.25
CA ASN A 427 0.49 5.38 -36.91
C ASN A 427 -0.91 5.92 -36.65
N GLY A 428 -1.64 5.27 -35.76
CA GLY A 428 -2.95 5.72 -35.27
C GLY A 428 -2.86 6.63 -34.04
N PHE A 429 -1.64 7.06 -33.63
CA PHE A 429 -1.45 7.97 -32.49
C PHE A 429 -1.23 9.41 -32.95
N PRO A 430 -1.72 10.41 -32.18
CA PRO A 430 -1.50 11.83 -32.50
C PRO A 430 -0.12 12.31 -32.02
N ALA A 431 0.91 11.52 -32.23
CA ALA A 431 2.28 11.82 -31.81
C ALA A 431 3.31 11.30 -32.82
N ASP A 432 4.33 12.13 -33.10
CA ASP A 432 5.55 11.75 -33.80
C ASP A 432 6.48 11.00 -32.85
N ILE A 433 7.12 9.95 -33.32
CA ILE A 433 8.16 9.24 -32.56
C ILE A 433 9.41 9.12 -33.44
N ALA A 434 10.51 9.73 -32.97
CA ALA A 434 11.85 9.51 -33.48
C ALA A 434 12.63 8.66 -32.48
N THR A 435 13.50 7.77 -32.98
CA THR A 435 14.25 6.87 -32.10
C THR A 435 15.72 6.88 -32.49
N GLN A 436 16.60 6.89 -31.48
CA GLN A 436 18.03 6.71 -31.63
C GLN A 436 18.49 5.51 -30.82
N LEU A 437 19.27 4.62 -31.45
CA LEU A 437 19.82 3.42 -30.85
C LEU A 437 21.33 3.60 -30.68
N TYR A 438 21.84 3.30 -29.48
CA TYR A 438 23.28 3.27 -29.18
C TYR A 438 23.67 1.84 -28.85
N PHE A 439 24.67 1.30 -29.54
CA PHE A 439 25.28 0.01 -29.27
C PHE A 439 26.53 0.24 -28.42
N GLU A 440 26.55 -0.33 -27.23
CA GLU A 440 27.51 0.01 -26.19
C GLU A 440 28.23 -1.23 -25.65
N ASP A 441 29.45 -1.03 -25.20
CA ASP A 441 30.10 -1.93 -24.26
C ASP A 441 29.72 -1.51 -22.84
N SER A 442 28.99 -2.38 -22.13
CA SER A 442 28.50 -2.11 -20.78
C SER A 442 29.61 -2.09 -19.72
N VAL A 443 30.78 -2.70 -20.01
CA VAL A 443 31.92 -2.74 -19.09
C VAL A 443 32.69 -1.43 -19.13
N SER A 444 32.98 -0.92 -20.33
CA SER A 444 33.70 0.36 -20.51
C SER A 444 32.77 1.57 -20.56
N ASN A 445 31.46 1.36 -20.62
CA ASN A 445 30.45 2.42 -20.85
C ASN A 445 30.70 3.25 -22.11
N THR A 446 31.26 2.62 -23.16
CA THR A 446 31.56 3.31 -24.41
C THR A 446 30.53 2.97 -25.50
N VAL A 447 30.12 3.97 -26.26
CA VAL A 447 29.31 3.80 -27.46
C VAL A 447 30.21 3.26 -28.57
N LEU A 448 29.94 2.07 -29.07
CA LEU A 448 30.66 1.42 -30.16
C LEU A 448 30.10 1.82 -31.51
N ASP A 449 28.79 1.96 -31.61
CA ASP A 449 28.08 2.44 -32.78
C ASP A 449 26.76 3.10 -32.40
N SER A 450 26.20 3.87 -33.30
CA SER A 450 24.85 4.42 -33.15
C SER A 450 24.11 4.34 -34.46
N LEU A 451 22.90 3.80 -34.40
CA LEU A 451 21.97 3.88 -35.49
C LEU A 451 21.22 5.20 -35.30
N ILE A 452 21.68 6.26 -35.99
CA ILE A 452 21.04 7.57 -35.92
C ILE A 452 19.73 7.51 -36.68
N ILE A 453 18.66 7.28 -35.96
CA ILE A 453 17.29 7.40 -36.47
C ILE A 453 16.71 8.76 -36.02
N GLY A 454 17.47 9.55 -35.25
CA GLY A 454 17.02 10.80 -34.61
C GLY A 454 16.49 11.87 -35.55
N ASP A 455 17.04 11.99 -36.75
CA ASP A 455 16.52 12.86 -37.81
C ASP A 455 15.45 12.15 -38.69
N ILE A 456 15.21 10.87 -38.45
CA ILE A 456 14.25 10.05 -39.18
C ILE A 456 13.09 9.74 -38.24
N LEU A 457 11.93 10.34 -38.49
CA LEU A 457 10.71 9.96 -37.82
C LEU A 457 10.35 8.52 -38.19
N ILE A 458 10.27 7.63 -37.23
CA ILE A 458 9.79 6.26 -37.45
C ILE A 458 8.27 6.25 -37.56
N LEU A 459 7.59 6.98 -36.67
CA LEU A 459 6.15 7.16 -36.67
C LEU A 459 5.83 8.64 -36.91
N THR A 460 5.04 8.90 -37.92
CA THR A 460 4.49 10.25 -38.20
C THR A 460 3.12 10.34 -37.54
N SER A 461 2.86 11.43 -36.81
CA SER A 461 1.60 11.64 -36.09
C SER A 461 0.39 11.52 -36.99
N ALA A 462 -0.66 10.87 -36.52
CA ALA A 462 -1.98 10.91 -37.13
C ALA A 462 -2.58 12.31 -36.98
N ASN A 463 -3.45 12.70 -37.91
CA ASN A 463 -4.21 13.94 -37.79
C ASN A 463 -5.39 13.76 -36.83
N VAL A 464 -5.74 14.82 -36.12
CA VAL A 464 -6.87 14.84 -35.17
C VAL A 464 -7.99 15.77 -35.67
N ASP A 465 -9.21 15.52 -35.23
CA ASP A 465 -10.35 16.43 -35.37
C ASP A 465 -10.32 17.54 -34.30
N GLY A 466 -11.34 18.40 -34.30
CA GLY A 466 -11.46 19.50 -33.33
C GLY A 466 -11.63 19.07 -31.85
N ASN A 467 -11.83 17.77 -31.57
CA ASN A 467 -11.95 17.18 -30.24
C ASN A 467 -10.67 16.41 -29.81
N GLY A 468 -9.58 16.50 -30.60
CA GLY A 468 -8.33 15.78 -30.32
C GLY A 468 -8.36 14.29 -30.68
N LYS A 469 -9.41 13.80 -31.36
CA LYS A 469 -9.54 12.41 -31.80
C LYS A 469 -8.96 12.20 -33.19
N VAL A 470 -8.18 11.12 -33.37
CA VAL A 470 -7.60 10.77 -34.67
C VAL A 470 -8.67 10.55 -35.71
N ASN A 471 -8.50 11.19 -36.84
CA ASN A 471 -9.40 11.11 -38.01
C ASN A 471 -8.70 10.65 -39.30
N MET A 472 -7.36 10.66 -39.34
CA MET A 472 -6.57 10.22 -40.50
C MET A 472 -5.21 9.67 -40.06
N ILE A 473 -4.91 8.46 -40.49
CA ILE A 473 -3.63 7.78 -40.27
C ILE A 473 -2.63 8.17 -41.37
N ASN A 474 -1.37 8.39 -40.99
CA ASN A 474 -0.29 8.75 -41.89
C ASN A 474 0.68 7.56 -42.04
N PRO A 475 0.70 6.81 -43.18
CA PRO A 475 1.66 5.74 -43.38
C PRO A 475 3.06 6.30 -43.68
N LYS A 476 4.10 5.57 -43.27
CA LYS A 476 5.50 5.94 -43.52
C LYS A 476 6.37 4.72 -43.83
N THR A 477 7.31 4.89 -44.78
CA THR A 477 8.39 3.92 -45.03
C THR A 477 9.70 4.55 -44.65
N THR A 478 10.51 3.82 -43.86
CA THR A 478 11.85 4.23 -43.40
C THR A 478 12.85 3.16 -43.77
N ASP A 479 13.89 3.55 -44.50
CA ASP A 479 14.99 2.67 -44.87
C ASP A 479 16.24 3.01 -44.05
N ILE A 480 16.83 2.01 -43.42
CA ILE A 480 18.04 2.13 -42.62
C ILE A 480 19.11 1.24 -43.26
N VAL A 481 20.22 1.86 -43.68
CA VAL A 481 21.31 1.16 -44.36
C VAL A 481 22.50 1.06 -43.42
N MET A 482 23.04 -0.14 -43.27
CA MET A 482 24.21 -0.46 -42.44
C MET A 482 25.28 -1.15 -43.29
N GLY A 483 26.48 -0.60 -43.37
CA GLY A 483 27.62 -1.25 -44.03
C GLY A 483 28.38 -2.19 -43.09
N THR A 484 29.35 -2.95 -43.64
CA THR A 484 30.21 -3.91 -42.92
C THR A 484 30.81 -3.35 -41.63
N ALA A 485 31.31 -2.10 -41.67
CA ALA A 485 31.93 -1.46 -40.51
C ALA A 485 30.93 -1.24 -39.35
N ASN A 486 29.65 -0.94 -39.63
CA ASN A 486 28.60 -0.83 -38.61
C ASN A 486 28.29 -2.22 -38.04
N VAL A 487 28.14 -3.21 -38.92
CA VAL A 487 27.84 -4.59 -38.50
C VAL A 487 28.92 -5.11 -37.54
N LEU A 488 30.21 -4.93 -37.85
CA LEU A 488 31.34 -5.33 -36.99
C LEU A 488 31.32 -4.64 -35.61
N ARG A 489 30.96 -3.36 -35.54
CA ARG A 489 30.85 -2.64 -34.26
C ARG A 489 29.63 -3.09 -33.46
N ILE A 490 28.53 -3.34 -34.13
CA ILE A 490 27.27 -3.80 -33.47
C ILE A 490 27.44 -5.21 -32.91
N THR A 491 28.13 -6.12 -33.61
CA THR A 491 28.41 -7.48 -33.08
C THR A 491 29.33 -7.49 -31.86
N ALA A 492 30.10 -6.44 -31.64
CA ALA A 492 30.94 -6.28 -30.45
C ALA A 492 30.19 -5.69 -29.24
N ALA A 493 28.98 -5.21 -29.43
CA ALA A 493 28.18 -4.61 -28.35
C ALA A 493 27.53 -5.67 -27.45
N ASN A 494 27.42 -5.37 -26.17
CA ASN A 494 26.75 -6.22 -25.19
C ASN A 494 25.57 -5.51 -24.49
N ARG A 495 25.35 -4.23 -24.81
CA ARG A 495 24.22 -3.44 -24.34
C ARG A 495 23.70 -2.56 -25.48
N ILE A 496 22.39 -2.41 -25.53
CA ILE A 496 21.72 -1.43 -26.37
C ILE A 496 21.03 -0.40 -25.48
N ARG A 497 21.26 0.88 -25.78
CA ARG A 497 20.56 2.00 -25.18
C ARG A 497 19.70 2.69 -26.22
N ILE A 498 18.43 2.87 -25.88
CA ILE A 498 17.39 3.36 -26.79
C ILE A 498 16.92 4.71 -26.26
N LYS A 499 16.96 5.73 -27.10
CA LYS A 499 16.32 7.02 -26.85
C LYS A 499 15.14 7.21 -27.79
N ALA A 500 13.97 7.47 -27.23
CA ALA A 500 12.78 7.80 -27.99
C ALA A 500 12.37 9.24 -27.72
N TYR A 501 12.17 10.00 -28.78
CA TYR A 501 11.78 11.40 -28.78
C TYR A 501 10.32 11.48 -29.20
N PHE A 502 9.48 12.03 -28.33
CA PHE A 502 8.05 12.16 -28.54
C PHE A 502 7.69 13.63 -28.76
N ASN A 503 6.96 13.89 -29.83
CA ASN A 503 6.35 15.18 -30.09
C ASN A 503 4.88 14.96 -30.45
N THR A 504 3.97 15.55 -29.69
CA THR A 504 2.56 15.54 -30.09
C THR A 504 2.35 16.38 -31.33
N LEU A 505 1.22 16.13 -32.01
CA LEU A 505 0.84 16.81 -33.25
C LEU A 505 1.06 18.33 -33.15
N LYS A 506 1.66 18.90 -34.21
CA LYS A 506 1.80 20.37 -34.40
C LYS A 506 0.81 20.83 -35.46
N GLU A 507 0.02 21.81 -35.13
CA GLU A 507 -0.79 22.51 -36.14
C GLU A 507 0.08 23.41 -37.05
N ASN A 508 -0.48 23.75 -38.22
CA ASN A 508 0.11 24.74 -39.12
C ASN A 508 0.27 26.07 -38.38
N GLY A 509 1.54 26.48 -38.10
CA GLY A 509 1.86 27.66 -37.29
C GLY A 509 2.62 27.35 -36.01
N GLY A 510 2.87 26.07 -35.68
CA GLY A 510 3.70 25.62 -34.56
C GLY A 510 3.00 25.48 -33.24
N ASN A 511 1.69 25.70 -33.16
CA ASN A 511 0.88 25.41 -31.98
C ASN A 511 0.76 23.89 -31.79
N GLN A 512 0.86 23.46 -30.52
CA GLN A 512 0.61 22.09 -30.14
C GLN A 512 -0.70 22.06 -29.32
N PRO A 513 -1.83 21.64 -29.93
CA PRO A 513 -3.06 21.44 -29.17
C PRO A 513 -2.92 20.26 -28.21
N ASP A 514 -3.68 20.26 -27.13
CA ASP A 514 -3.82 19.05 -26.32
C ASP A 514 -4.38 17.92 -27.20
N VAL A 515 -3.74 16.77 -27.16
CA VAL A 515 -4.20 15.56 -27.85
C VAL A 515 -4.64 14.53 -26.83
N LYS A 516 -5.61 13.71 -27.21
CA LYS A 516 -6.14 12.61 -26.39
C LYS A 516 -5.72 11.27 -26.96
N PHE A 517 -5.37 10.35 -26.06
CA PHE A 517 -5.12 8.96 -26.41
C PHE A 517 -6.31 8.11 -26.03
N TYR A 518 -6.78 7.30 -26.98
CA TYR A 518 -7.95 6.44 -26.82
C TYR A 518 -7.54 4.96 -26.86
N ASP A 519 -8.33 4.11 -26.23
CA ASP A 519 -8.14 2.66 -26.18
C ASP A 519 -8.14 1.99 -27.57
N SER A 520 -8.84 2.61 -28.51
CA SER A 520 -8.94 2.14 -29.89
C SER A 520 -7.77 2.50 -30.79
N TYR A 521 -6.77 3.24 -30.26
CA TYR A 521 -5.60 3.62 -31.05
C TYR A 521 -4.61 2.47 -31.15
N ASP A 522 -4.12 2.25 -32.37
CA ASP A 522 -3.10 1.25 -32.65
C ASP A 522 -2.05 1.77 -33.65
N PHE A 523 -0.98 1.05 -33.75
CA PHE A 523 -0.07 1.21 -34.87
C PHE A 523 0.28 -0.11 -35.51
N LEU A 524 0.51 -0.08 -36.83
CA LEU A 524 1.01 -1.20 -37.61
C LEU A 524 2.49 -1.00 -37.86
N LEU A 525 3.30 -2.05 -37.59
CA LEU A 525 4.70 -2.15 -37.94
C LEU A 525 4.90 -3.37 -38.86
N GLN A 526 5.48 -3.12 -40.03
CA GLN A 526 6.02 -4.17 -40.90
C GLN A 526 7.52 -3.92 -41.08
N MET A 527 8.33 -4.95 -40.95
CA MET A 527 9.77 -4.87 -41.14
C MET A 527 10.26 -5.93 -42.09
N GLY A 528 11.06 -5.53 -43.05
CA GLY A 528 11.81 -6.42 -43.93
C GLY A 528 13.30 -6.11 -43.85
N VAL A 529 14.12 -7.12 -43.98
CA VAL A 529 15.58 -6.99 -44.06
C VAL A 529 16.07 -7.56 -45.37
N GLN A 530 16.95 -6.78 -46.02
CA GLN A 530 17.67 -7.19 -47.22
C GLN A 530 19.18 -7.13 -46.88
N ALA A 531 19.90 -8.24 -47.05
CA ALA A 531 21.34 -8.31 -46.86
C ALA A 531 22.05 -8.60 -48.22
N GLU A 532 23.12 -7.85 -48.49
CA GLU A 532 24.09 -8.15 -49.55
C GLU A 532 25.32 -8.79 -48.92
N VAL A 533 25.62 -10.01 -49.33
CA VAL A 533 26.71 -10.82 -48.77
C VAL A 533 27.74 -11.08 -49.84
N LEU A 534 29.02 -10.92 -49.51
CA LEU A 534 30.12 -11.31 -50.36
C LEU A 534 30.52 -12.77 -50.00
N ILE A 535 30.26 -13.68 -50.88
CA ILE A 535 30.76 -15.07 -50.76
C ILE A 535 32.02 -15.16 -51.63
N ASP A 536 33.19 -15.08 -50.98
CA ASP A 536 34.49 -15.28 -51.63
C ASP A 536 35.02 -16.63 -51.14
N GLN A 537 35.09 -17.62 -52.02
CA GLN A 537 35.75 -18.87 -51.73
C GLN A 537 37.10 -18.92 -52.39
N ASP A 538 38.15 -18.73 -51.61
CA ASP A 538 39.49 -19.10 -52.01
C ASP A 538 39.57 -20.62 -52.21
N LEU A 539 40.04 -21.02 -53.39
CA LEU A 539 40.30 -22.40 -53.77
C LEU A 539 41.49 -23.01 -53.01
#